data_1901b8703e0930560d7acb34bddf61b9
#
_entry.id   1901b8703e0930560d7acb34bddf61b9
#
_cell.length_a   1.000
_cell.length_b   1.000
_cell.length_c   1.000
_cell.angle_alpha   90.00
_cell.angle_beta   90.00
_cell.angle_gamma   90.00
#
_symmetry.space_group_name_H-M   'P 1'
#
loop_
_entity.id
_entity.type
_entity.pdbx_description
1 polymer ?
#
loop_
_entity_poly.entity_id
_entity_poly.type
_entity_poly.pdbx_seq_one_letter_code
_entity_poly.pdbx_strand_id
1 'polypeptide(L)'
;MYNNDIYPALQTFGIERLRKEQERALTPILAGRDVLVRLRTGGGKSLLYQLPTLLDEPGSLTLVFSPLRALQRDQVQALERRGVHAALLNSDLSTSMHADILRDFAVNGGLLYLAPEQLRREDVRTALAAAHVRRVVV
;
A
#
# COMPACT_ATOMS: atom_id res chain seq x y z
N MET A 1 -10.06 16.87 13.93
CA MET A 1 -8.85 16.94 13.10
C MET A 1 -8.90 16.02 11.90
N TYR A 2 -9.47 14.85 12.01
CA TYR A 2 -9.72 13.99 10.85
C TYR A 2 -11.16 14.14 10.40
N ASN A 3 -11.38 14.21 9.08
CA ASN A 3 -12.72 14.16 8.51
C ASN A 3 -13.43 12.88 8.96
N ASN A 4 -14.74 12.89 8.99
CA ASN A 4 -15.57 11.72 9.33
C ASN A 4 -15.22 10.47 8.50
N ASP A 5 -14.51 10.63 7.40
CA ASP A 5 -14.14 9.57 6.47
C ASP A 5 -13.06 8.61 6.99
N ILE A 6 -12.30 9.01 8.03
CA ILE A 6 -11.26 8.12 8.58
C ILE A 6 -11.85 6.94 9.37
N TYR A 7 -13.00 7.12 9.99
CA TYR A 7 -13.60 6.10 10.84
C TYR A 7 -13.98 4.82 10.10
N PRO A 8 -14.64 4.89 8.93
CA PRO A 8 -14.90 3.67 8.16
C PRO A 8 -13.61 2.94 7.78
N ALA A 9 -12.57 3.69 7.42
CA ALA A 9 -11.27 3.12 7.09
C ALA A 9 -10.61 2.45 8.31
N LEU A 10 -10.70 3.04 9.49
CA LEU A 10 -10.22 2.43 10.73
C LEU A 10 -10.97 1.13 11.05
N GLN A 11 -12.29 1.12 10.85
CA GLN A 11 -13.10 -0.08 11.05
C GLN A 11 -12.68 -1.23 10.14
N THR A 12 -12.28 -0.95 8.91
CA THR A 12 -11.74 -1.95 7.99
C THR A 12 -10.57 -2.70 8.61
N PHE A 13 -9.75 -2.02 9.42
CA PHE A 13 -8.61 -2.62 10.12
C PHE A 13 -8.94 -3.10 11.55
N GLY A 14 -10.19 -3.02 11.97
CA GLY A 14 -10.61 -3.39 13.33
C GLY A 14 -10.01 -2.47 14.40
N ILE A 15 -9.77 -1.22 14.07
CA ILE A 15 -9.13 -0.23 14.95
C ILE A 15 -10.17 0.79 15.39
N GLU A 16 -10.34 0.94 16.70
CA GLU A 16 -11.24 1.95 17.26
C GLU A 16 -10.57 3.31 17.36
N ARG A 17 -9.28 3.32 17.67
CA ARG A 17 -8.51 4.54 17.92
C ARG A 17 -7.07 4.39 17.46
N LEU A 18 -6.55 5.42 16.84
CA LEU A 18 -5.12 5.52 16.52
C LEU A 18 -4.31 5.76 17.81
N ARG A 19 -3.10 5.21 17.82
CA ARG A 19 -2.10 5.57 18.83
C ARG A 19 -1.55 6.96 18.52
N LYS A 20 -1.06 7.67 19.54
CA LYS A 20 -0.52 9.02 19.37
C LYS A 20 0.60 9.09 18.33
N GLU A 21 1.48 8.10 18.32
CA GLU A 21 2.59 8.00 17.37
C GLU A 21 2.08 7.82 15.94
N GLN A 22 1.02 7.05 15.77
CA GLN A 22 0.38 6.87 14.46
C GLN A 22 -0.27 8.18 13.98
N GLU A 23 -0.99 8.88 14.84
CA GLU A 23 -1.58 10.19 14.50
C GLU A 23 -0.53 11.20 14.06
N ARG A 24 0.57 11.28 14.81
CA ARG A 24 1.67 12.20 14.48
C ARG A 24 2.30 11.90 13.13
N ALA A 25 2.43 10.64 12.78
CA ALA A 25 2.98 10.23 11.49
C ALA A 25 1.97 10.38 10.34
N LEU A 26 0.69 10.05 10.59
CA LEU A 26 -0.36 10.13 9.57
C LEU A 26 -0.66 11.56 9.12
N THR A 27 -0.60 12.52 10.01
CA THR A 27 -0.90 13.92 9.68
C THR A 27 -0.09 14.43 8.47
N PRO A 28 1.24 14.37 8.45
CA PRO A 28 2.01 14.80 7.28
C PRO A 28 1.84 13.87 6.08
N ILE A 29 1.63 12.57 6.29
CA ILE A 29 1.39 11.63 5.20
C ILE A 29 0.10 11.99 4.45
N LEU A 30 -0.98 12.24 5.17
CA LEU A 30 -2.27 12.63 4.58
C LEU A 30 -2.21 14.02 3.91
N ALA A 31 -1.28 14.86 4.34
CA ALA A 31 -1.02 16.15 3.70
C ALA A 31 -0.17 16.01 2.42
N GLY A 32 0.20 14.80 2.02
CA GLY A 32 0.99 14.54 0.81
C GLY A 32 2.48 14.85 0.94
N ARG A 33 3.00 14.89 2.17
CA ARG A 33 4.41 15.18 2.44
C ARG A 33 5.22 13.91 2.51
N ASP A 34 6.48 13.98 2.13
CA ASP A 34 7.43 12.89 2.33
C ASP A 34 7.77 12.77 3.82
N VAL A 35 7.75 11.54 4.33
CA VAL A 35 7.89 11.29 5.76
C VAL A 35 8.83 10.11 6.00
N LEU A 36 9.77 10.29 6.90
CA LEU A 36 10.56 9.20 7.45
C LEU A 36 10.00 8.86 8.84
N VAL A 37 9.52 7.64 9.01
CA VAL A 37 8.91 7.21 10.26
C VAL A 37 9.76 6.13 10.92
N ARG A 38 10.10 6.36 12.17
CA ARG A 38 10.76 5.36 13.00
C ARG A 38 9.85 5.04 14.19
N LEU A 39 9.32 3.83 14.19
CA LEU A 39 8.53 3.29 15.29
C LEU A 39 9.17 1.99 15.78
N ARG A 40 8.98 1.68 17.08
CA ARG A 40 9.40 0.39 17.63
C ARG A 40 8.63 -0.75 16.97
N THR A 41 9.17 -1.96 17.02
CA THR A 41 8.49 -3.18 16.59
C THR A 41 7.13 -3.31 17.30
N GLY A 42 6.09 -3.62 16.53
CA GLY A 42 4.71 -3.66 17.04
C GLY A 42 4.06 -2.29 17.17
N GLY A 43 4.67 -1.22 16.67
CA GLY A 43 4.12 0.14 16.71
C GLY A 43 3.02 0.44 15.68
N GLY A 44 2.65 -0.53 14.85
CA GLY A 44 1.59 -0.34 13.85
C GLY A 44 2.03 0.44 12.63
N LYS A 45 3.27 0.23 12.16
CA LYS A 45 3.85 0.96 11.01
C LYS A 45 3.08 0.75 9.71
N SER A 46 2.62 -0.48 9.44
CA SER A 46 1.92 -0.81 8.19
C SER A 46 0.63 -0.01 8.01
N LEU A 47 -0.04 0.33 9.09
CA LEU A 47 -1.25 1.15 9.05
C LEU A 47 -0.97 2.54 8.43
N LEU A 48 0.25 3.06 8.58
CA LEU A 48 0.62 4.39 8.11
C LEU A 48 0.57 4.55 6.59
N TYR A 49 0.61 3.46 5.84
CA TYR A 49 0.43 3.50 4.39
C TYR A 49 -0.80 2.72 3.92
N GLN A 50 -1.26 1.75 4.69
CA GLN A 50 -2.47 1.01 4.37
C GLN A 50 -3.72 1.87 4.56
N LEU A 51 -3.83 2.58 5.67
CA LEU A 51 -4.96 3.45 5.94
C LEU A 51 -5.08 4.61 4.94
N PRO A 52 -4.01 5.38 4.64
CA PRO A 52 -4.12 6.44 3.65
C PRO A 52 -4.56 5.95 2.26
N THR A 53 -4.18 4.75 1.88
CA THR A 53 -4.60 4.18 0.58
C THR A 53 -6.12 4.05 0.48
N LEU A 54 -6.80 3.74 1.57
CA LEU A 54 -8.26 3.67 1.60
C LEU A 54 -8.93 5.05 1.55
N LEU A 55 -8.20 6.10 1.88
CA LEU A 55 -8.69 7.48 1.86
C LEU A 55 -8.36 8.22 0.56
N ASP A 56 -7.50 7.64 -0.27
CA ASP A 56 -7.12 8.22 -1.56
C ASP A 56 -8.27 8.12 -2.56
N GLU A 57 -8.20 8.95 -3.60
CA GLU A 57 -9.15 8.89 -4.70
C GLU A 57 -9.08 7.52 -5.41
N PRO A 58 -10.22 7.03 -5.92
CA PRO A 58 -10.24 5.79 -6.71
C PRO A 58 -9.23 5.82 -7.86
N GLY A 59 -8.53 4.73 -8.07
CA GLY A 59 -7.48 4.62 -9.08
C GLY A 59 -6.10 5.01 -8.59
N SER A 60 -5.97 5.55 -7.39
CA SER A 60 -4.67 5.87 -6.79
C SER A 60 -3.93 4.61 -6.37
N LEU A 61 -2.65 4.54 -6.68
CA LEU A 61 -1.79 3.39 -6.42
C LEU A 61 -0.76 3.70 -5.33
N THR A 62 -0.70 2.84 -4.33
CA THR A 62 0.38 2.81 -3.34
C THR A 62 1.30 1.64 -3.66
N LEU A 63 2.58 1.94 -3.90
CA LEU A 63 3.62 0.93 -4.11
C LEU A 63 4.35 0.68 -2.79
N VAL A 64 4.49 -0.58 -2.42
CA VAL A 64 5.21 -0.98 -1.21
C VAL A 64 6.39 -1.87 -1.62
N PHE A 65 7.60 -1.36 -1.44
CA PHE A 65 8.83 -2.09 -1.72
C PHE A 65 9.38 -2.71 -0.44
N SER A 66 9.63 -4.00 -0.47
CA SER A 66 10.31 -4.71 0.62
C SER A 66 11.02 -5.95 0.07
N PRO A 67 12.22 -6.26 0.57
CA PRO A 67 12.92 -7.50 0.21
C PRO A 67 12.36 -8.72 0.95
N LEU A 68 11.51 -8.54 1.95
CA LEU A 68 11.00 -9.60 2.82
C LEU A 68 9.72 -10.22 2.24
N ARG A 69 9.88 -11.20 1.36
CA ARG A 69 8.77 -11.83 0.62
C ARG A 69 7.71 -12.45 1.52
N ALA A 70 8.11 -13.13 2.59
CA ALA A 70 7.18 -13.75 3.51
C ALA A 70 6.29 -12.73 4.20
N LEU A 71 6.88 -11.61 4.66
CA LEU A 71 6.15 -10.51 5.29
C LEU A 71 5.17 -9.87 4.31
N GLN A 72 5.59 -9.63 3.07
CA GLN A 72 4.72 -9.08 2.04
C GLN A 72 3.52 -9.98 1.78
N ARG A 73 3.74 -11.28 1.66
CA ARG A 73 2.68 -12.26 1.44
C ARG A 73 1.67 -12.25 2.57
N ASP A 74 2.14 -12.25 3.82
CA ASP A 74 1.26 -12.21 4.99
C ASP A 74 0.45 -10.92 5.04
N GLN A 75 1.04 -9.79 4.74
CA GLN A 75 0.35 -8.49 4.70
C GLN A 75 -0.71 -8.45 3.59
N VAL A 76 -0.40 -8.93 2.40
CA VAL A 76 -1.35 -8.97 1.28
C VAL A 76 -2.54 -9.86 1.64
N GLN A 77 -2.31 -11.05 2.17
CA GLN A 77 -3.38 -11.96 2.58
C GLN A 77 -4.28 -11.33 3.66
N ALA A 78 -3.69 -10.65 4.63
CA ALA A 78 -4.46 -9.96 5.66
C ALA A 78 -5.32 -8.84 5.09
N LEU A 79 -4.82 -8.08 4.13
CA LEU A 79 -5.56 -7.03 3.44
C LEU A 79 -6.70 -7.58 2.61
N GLU A 80 -6.45 -8.64 1.86
CA GLU A 80 -7.50 -9.30 1.05
C GLU A 80 -8.64 -9.82 1.91
N ARG A 81 -8.32 -10.43 3.06
CA ARG A 81 -9.35 -10.88 4.02
C ARG A 81 -10.20 -9.74 4.56
N ARG A 82 -9.70 -8.51 4.54
CA ARG A 82 -10.42 -7.30 4.95
C ARG A 82 -11.13 -6.62 3.79
N GLY A 83 -11.10 -7.20 2.60
CA GLY A 83 -11.71 -6.63 1.40
C GLY A 83 -10.92 -5.47 0.79
N VAL A 84 -9.66 -5.32 1.15
CA VAL A 84 -8.79 -4.28 0.58
C VAL A 84 -8.12 -4.81 -0.68
N HIS A 85 -8.13 -4.00 -1.75
CA HIS A 85 -7.52 -4.35 -3.02
C HIS A 85 -6.00 -4.27 -2.91
N ALA A 86 -5.38 -5.44 -2.77
CA ALA A 86 -3.94 -5.59 -2.60
C ALA A 86 -3.43 -6.81 -3.36
N ALA A 87 -2.20 -6.75 -3.85
CA ALA A 87 -1.54 -7.87 -4.48
C ALA A 87 -0.03 -7.81 -4.27
N LEU A 88 0.62 -8.95 -4.49
CA LEU A 88 2.07 -9.09 -4.50
C LEU A 88 2.52 -9.38 -5.93
N LEU A 89 3.40 -8.53 -6.45
CA LEU A 89 4.03 -8.70 -7.75
C LEU A 89 5.46 -9.21 -7.55
N ASN A 90 5.71 -10.45 -7.94
CA ASN A 90 7.02 -11.06 -7.86
C ASN A 90 7.28 -12.02 -9.04
N SER A 91 8.49 -12.57 -9.09
CA SER A 91 8.91 -13.46 -10.17
C SER A 91 8.35 -14.89 -10.08
N ASP A 92 7.70 -15.25 -8.97
CA ASP A 92 7.09 -16.58 -8.78
C ASP A 92 5.75 -16.72 -9.51
N LEU A 93 5.15 -15.59 -9.94
CA LEU A 93 3.91 -15.59 -10.68
C LEU A 93 4.12 -16.10 -12.12
N SER A 94 3.10 -16.76 -12.67
CA SER A 94 3.08 -17.04 -14.10
C SER A 94 3.08 -15.74 -14.90
N THR A 95 3.53 -15.80 -16.16
CA THR A 95 3.57 -14.63 -17.03
C THR A 95 2.20 -13.97 -17.17
N SER A 96 1.14 -14.76 -17.31
CA SER A 96 -0.22 -14.23 -17.44
C SER A 96 -0.73 -13.59 -16.15
N MET A 97 -0.49 -14.21 -15.00
CA MET A 97 -0.88 -13.65 -13.69
C MET A 97 -0.13 -12.35 -13.40
N HIS A 98 1.16 -12.32 -13.70
CA HIS A 98 1.98 -11.12 -13.54
C HIS A 98 1.43 -9.96 -14.38
N ALA A 99 1.13 -10.21 -15.65
CA ALA A 99 0.57 -9.21 -16.54
C ALA A 99 -0.82 -8.73 -16.10
N ASP A 100 -1.68 -9.64 -15.64
CA ASP A 100 -3.02 -9.32 -15.18
C ASP A 100 -3.00 -8.43 -13.93
N ILE A 101 -2.17 -8.77 -12.94
CA ILE A 101 -2.00 -7.96 -11.73
C ILE A 101 -1.48 -6.58 -12.09
N LEU A 102 -0.44 -6.52 -12.91
CA LEU A 102 0.17 -5.25 -13.29
C LEU A 102 -0.83 -4.33 -13.99
N ARG A 103 -1.64 -4.87 -14.90
CA ARG A 103 -2.67 -4.13 -15.62
C ARG A 103 -3.78 -3.65 -14.68
N ASP A 104 -4.26 -4.53 -13.82
CA ASP A 104 -5.32 -4.21 -12.87
C ASP A 104 -4.92 -3.07 -11.94
N PHE A 105 -3.77 -3.18 -11.30
CA PHE A 105 -3.31 -2.16 -10.33
C PHE A 105 -2.90 -0.86 -11.01
N ALA A 106 -2.39 -0.90 -12.23
CA ALA A 106 -2.08 0.31 -12.99
C ALA A 106 -3.34 1.14 -13.30
N VAL A 107 -4.47 0.48 -13.53
CA VAL A 107 -5.75 1.13 -13.85
C VAL A 107 -6.58 1.44 -12.61
N ASN A 108 -6.75 0.47 -11.72
CA ASN A 108 -7.68 0.55 -10.60
C ASN A 108 -7.04 1.01 -9.29
N GLY A 109 -5.72 1.03 -9.22
CA GLY A 109 -5.03 1.41 -8.00
C GLY A 109 -5.08 0.36 -6.90
N GLY A 110 -4.87 0.78 -5.67
CA GLY A 110 -4.80 -0.09 -4.50
C GLY A 110 -3.40 -0.17 -3.91
N LEU A 111 -3.11 -1.26 -3.23
CA LEU A 111 -1.79 -1.54 -2.63
C LEU A 111 -1.08 -2.63 -3.42
N LEU A 112 -0.02 -2.26 -4.11
CA LEU A 112 0.82 -3.21 -4.85
C LEU A 112 2.15 -3.37 -4.13
N TYR A 113 2.35 -4.56 -3.56
CA TYR A 113 3.60 -4.96 -2.95
C TYR A 113 4.51 -5.56 -4.02
N LEU A 114 5.77 -5.16 -4.04
CA LEU A 114 6.71 -5.69 -5.02
C LEU A 114 8.14 -5.70 -4.48
N ALA A 115 8.92 -6.67 -4.97
CA ALA A 115 10.35 -6.69 -4.71
C ALA A 115 11.03 -5.62 -5.57
N PRO A 116 12.10 -4.96 -5.06
CA PRO A 116 12.81 -3.93 -5.82
C PRO A 116 13.30 -4.38 -7.19
N GLU A 117 13.61 -5.66 -7.36
CA GLU A 117 14.09 -6.25 -8.62
C GLU A 117 13.06 -6.16 -9.74
N GLN A 118 11.77 -6.05 -9.40
CA GLN A 118 10.71 -5.90 -10.41
C GLN A 118 10.88 -4.64 -11.26
N LEU A 119 11.53 -3.61 -10.72
CA LEU A 119 11.82 -2.38 -11.47
C LEU A 119 12.84 -2.56 -12.61
N ARG A 120 13.53 -3.69 -12.68
CA ARG A 120 14.40 -4.02 -13.81
C ARG A 120 13.61 -4.41 -15.06
N ARG A 121 12.35 -4.81 -14.89
CA ARG A 121 11.49 -5.21 -16.00
C ARG A 121 10.91 -3.98 -16.69
N GLU A 122 11.02 -3.94 -18.00
CA GLU A 122 10.51 -2.84 -18.82
C GLU A 122 8.97 -2.75 -18.74
N ASP A 123 8.28 -3.90 -18.76
CA ASP A 123 6.82 -3.94 -18.66
C ASP A 123 6.33 -3.36 -17.35
N VAL A 124 7.01 -3.61 -16.24
CA VAL A 124 6.69 -3.04 -14.93
C VAL A 124 6.89 -1.53 -14.94
N ARG A 125 8.05 -1.06 -15.40
CA ARG A 125 8.33 0.39 -15.47
C ARG A 125 7.31 1.13 -16.34
N THR A 126 6.96 0.58 -17.48
CA THR A 126 6.01 1.18 -18.42
C THR A 126 4.62 1.28 -17.79
N ALA A 127 4.15 0.21 -17.16
CA ALA A 127 2.84 0.21 -16.51
C ALA A 127 2.79 1.20 -15.34
N LEU A 128 3.82 1.22 -14.49
CA LEU A 128 3.87 2.13 -13.33
C LEU A 128 4.01 3.59 -13.75
N ALA A 129 4.70 3.88 -14.85
CA ALA A 129 4.80 5.23 -15.39
C ALA A 129 3.44 5.77 -15.88
N ALA A 130 2.57 4.89 -16.37
CA ALA A 130 1.23 5.24 -16.82
C ALA A 130 0.19 5.25 -15.68
N ALA A 131 0.51 4.68 -14.52
CA ALA A 131 -0.38 4.59 -13.37
C ALA A 131 -0.38 5.88 -12.57
N HIS A 132 -1.45 6.08 -11.79
CA HIS A 132 -1.52 7.18 -10.83
C HIS A 132 -0.88 6.74 -9.51
N VAL A 133 0.44 6.77 -9.45
CA VAL A 133 1.19 6.45 -8.22
C VAL A 133 1.08 7.62 -7.25
N ARG A 134 0.30 7.41 -6.20
CA ARG A 134 0.06 8.43 -5.16
C ARG A 134 1.12 8.35 -4.06
N ARG A 135 1.62 7.16 -3.79
CA ARG A 135 2.53 6.93 -2.66
C ARG A 135 3.52 5.81 -2.96
N VAL A 136 4.75 6.01 -2.54
CA VAL A 136 5.80 4.99 -2.57
C VAL A 136 6.28 4.76 -1.14
N VAL A 137 6.31 3.50 -0.74
CA VAL A 137 6.73 3.06 0.60
C VAL A 137 7.95 2.17 0.46
N VAL A 138 8.96 2.45 1.25
CA VAL A 138 10.21 1.69 1.25
C VAL A 138 10.48 1.11 2.64
#